data_1de3af31b11ec80b1709779b85875c62
#
_entry.id   1de3af31b11ec80b1709779b85875c62
#
_cell.length_a   1.000
_cell.length_b   1.000
_cell.length_c   1.000
_cell.angle_alpha   90.00
_cell.angle_beta   90.00
_cell.angle_gamma   90.00
#
_symmetry.space_group_name_H-M   'P 1'
#
loop_
_entity.id
_entity.type
_entity.pdbx_description
1 polymer ?
#
loop_
_entity_poly.entity_id
_entity_poly.type
_entity_poly.pdbx_seq_one_letter_code
_entity_poly.pdbx_strand_id
1 'polypeptide(L)'
;MSNIKKFPITFTQRQKNERGKTSVSCQVSDRWLKFSEESTQLQGGEFISLDVMTLGSDEKEKKICELVVTREELLEALSNIKCKQ
;
A
#
# COMPACT_ATOMS: atom_id res chain seq x y z
N MET A 1 12.16 4.88 -19.10
CA MET A 1 12.29 4.31 -18.92
C MET A 1 12.05 3.16 -18.67
N SER A 2 11.98 2.72 -18.70
CA SER A 2 11.84 1.37 -18.67
C SER A 2 12.17 0.67 -17.42
N ASN A 3 12.41 1.37 -16.40
CA ASN A 3 12.86 0.76 -15.19
C ASN A 3 11.85 -0.10 -14.52
N ILE A 4 10.61 0.15 -14.78
CA ILE A 4 9.55 -0.66 -14.23
C ILE A 4 9.71 -2.11 -14.61
N LYS A 5 10.34 -2.36 -15.72
CA LYS A 5 10.52 -3.71 -16.19
C LYS A 5 11.38 -4.55 -15.29
N LYS A 6 12.12 -3.91 -14.40
CA LYS A 6 12.95 -4.65 -13.49
C LYS A 6 12.18 -5.40 -12.43
N PHE A 7 10.92 -5.04 -12.25
CA PHE A 7 10.12 -5.65 -11.20
C PHE A 7 9.19 -6.67 -11.83
N PRO A 8 9.35 -7.95 -11.52
CA PRO A 8 8.51 -8.98 -12.13
C PRO A 8 7.06 -8.78 -11.74
N ILE A 9 6.23 -8.61 -12.74
CA ILE A 9 4.81 -8.44 -12.52
C ILE A 9 4.23 -9.65 -11.81
N THR A 10 4.70 -10.84 -12.18
CA THR A 10 4.21 -12.05 -11.55
C THR A 10 4.53 -12.11 -10.07
N PHE A 11 5.69 -11.58 -9.69
CA PHE A 11 6.07 -11.55 -8.29
C PHE A 11 5.13 -10.64 -7.50
N THR A 12 4.87 -9.44 -8.03
CA THR A 12 3.96 -8.51 -7.38
C THR A 12 2.56 -9.08 -7.28
N GLN A 13 2.11 -9.75 -8.33
CA GLN A 13 0.79 -10.36 -8.34
C GLN A 13 0.67 -11.44 -7.27
N ARG A 14 1.71 -12.24 -7.13
CA ARG A 14 1.70 -13.29 -6.12
C ARG A 14 1.64 -12.72 -4.72
N GLN A 15 2.41 -11.65 -4.46
CA GLN A 15 2.39 -11.02 -3.16
C GLN A 15 1.01 -10.47 -2.84
N LYS A 16 0.36 -9.88 -3.83
CA LYS A 16 -0.97 -9.34 -3.62
C LYS A 16 -1.97 -10.43 -3.31
N ASN A 17 -1.86 -11.56 -3.99
CA ASN A 17 -2.75 -12.68 -3.74
C ASN A 17 -2.58 -13.22 -2.32
N GLU A 18 -1.34 -13.23 -1.84
CA GLU A 18 -1.07 -13.72 -0.49
C GLU A 18 -1.53 -12.77 0.59
N ARG A 19 -1.52 -11.48 0.33
CA ARG A 19 -1.79 -10.48 1.35
C ARG A 19 -3.15 -9.82 1.26
N GLY A 20 -3.91 -10.18 0.22
CA GLY A 20 -5.27 -9.69 0.08
C GLY A 20 -5.39 -8.53 -0.87
N LYS A 21 -6.65 -8.19 -1.16
CA LYS A 21 -6.95 -7.21 -2.19
C LYS A 21 -6.68 -5.78 -1.75
N THR A 22 -6.59 -5.55 -0.45
CA THR A 22 -6.36 -4.20 0.05
C THR A 22 -4.91 -3.96 0.40
N SER A 23 -4.00 -4.75 -0.15
CA SER A 23 -2.58 -4.55 0.08
C SER A 23 -1.91 -3.99 -1.18
N VAL A 24 -0.85 -3.22 -0.97
CA VAL A 24 -0.06 -2.66 -2.06
C VAL A 24 1.40 -2.93 -1.76
N SER A 25 2.05 -3.70 -2.61
CA SER A 25 3.43 -4.10 -2.38
C SER A 25 4.39 -2.99 -2.78
N CYS A 26 5.45 -2.84 -2.00
CA CYS A 26 6.55 -1.97 -2.39
C CYS A 26 7.34 -2.67 -3.50
N GLN A 27 7.70 -1.92 -4.53
CA GLN A 27 8.35 -2.52 -5.69
C GLN A 27 9.85 -2.65 -5.51
N VAL A 28 10.40 -2.10 -4.45
CA VAL A 28 11.86 -2.08 -4.26
C VAL A 28 12.29 -2.69 -2.93
N SER A 29 11.37 -3.23 -2.14
CA SER A 29 11.74 -3.82 -0.85
C SER A 29 10.67 -4.83 -0.45
N ASP A 30 10.89 -5.48 0.69
CA ASP A 30 9.96 -6.48 1.21
C ASP A 30 8.81 -5.86 2.00
N ARG A 31 8.60 -4.57 1.86
CA ARG A 31 7.55 -3.88 2.59
C ARG A 31 6.29 -3.79 1.76
N TRP A 32 5.20 -3.55 2.44
CA TRP A 32 3.92 -3.36 1.75
C TRP A 32 3.01 -2.52 2.63
N LEU A 33 1.97 -1.97 2.00
CA LEU A 33 0.91 -1.26 2.70
C LEU A 33 -0.27 -2.20 2.83
N LYS A 34 -0.87 -2.21 4.01
CA LYS A 34 -2.05 -3.00 4.25
C LYS A 34 -3.16 -2.06 4.67
N PHE A 35 -4.11 -1.84 3.79
CA PHE A 35 -5.24 -0.96 4.07
C PHE A 35 -6.33 -1.72 4.80
N SER A 36 -7.07 -1.02 5.63
CA SER A 36 -8.23 -1.61 6.28
C SER A 36 -9.26 -1.98 5.23
N GLU A 37 -9.99 -3.06 5.48
CA GLU A 37 -10.98 -3.50 4.52
C GLU A 37 -12.23 -2.63 4.56
N GLU A 38 -12.43 -1.89 5.62
CA GLU A 38 -13.56 -1.00 5.78
C GLU A 38 -13.08 0.36 6.23
N SER A 39 -13.71 1.38 5.69
CA SER A 39 -13.41 2.74 6.12
C SER A 39 -14.33 3.13 7.27
N THR A 40 -13.96 4.20 7.98
CA THR A 40 -14.73 4.72 9.07
C THR A 40 -15.31 6.08 8.68
N GLN A 41 -16.62 6.22 8.77
CA GLN A 41 -17.29 7.48 8.46
C GLN A 41 -17.40 8.30 9.72
N LEU A 42 -16.81 9.47 9.70
CA LEU A 42 -16.90 10.42 10.81
C LEU A 42 -17.21 11.80 10.24
N GLN A 43 -17.43 12.77 11.12
CA GLN A 43 -17.80 14.10 10.67
C GLN A 43 -16.79 14.74 9.72
N GLY A 44 -15.53 14.39 9.85
CA GLY A 44 -14.50 14.94 8.99
C GLY A 44 -14.37 14.25 7.66
N GLY A 45 -15.17 13.22 7.41
CA GLY A 45 -15.12 12.48 6.15
C GLY A 45 -14.92 11.01 6.36
N GLU A 46 -14.48 10.36 5.31
CA GLU A 46 -14.25 8.92 5.33
C GLU A 46 -12.76 8.65 5.62
N PHE A 47 -12.50 7.97 6.71
CA PHE A 47 -11.13 7.70 7.16
C PHE A 47 -10.73 6.28 6.82
N ILE A 48 -9.49 6.12 6.38
CA ILE A 48 -8.91 4.85 6.03
C ILE A 48 -7.67 4.63 6.88
N SER A 49 -7.61 3.46 7.52
CA SER A 49 -6.44 3.08 8.30
C SER A 49 -5.55 2.21 7.42
N LEU A 50 -4.25 2.46 7.47
CA LEU A 50 -3.30 1.62 6.74
C LEU A 50 -2.08 1.36 7.60
N ASP A 51 -1.54 0.16 7.43
CA ASP A 51 -0.35 -0.28 8.14
C ASP A 51 0.80 -0.38 7.16
N VAL A 52 1.97 0.11 7.59
CA VAL A 52 3.20 -0.13 6.83
C VAL A 52 3.82 -1.40 7.40
N MET A 53 3.93 -2.42 6.55
CA MET A 53 4.33 -3.75 6.96
C MET A 53 5.68 -4.13 6.40
N THR A 54 6.35 -5.04 7.08
CA THR A 54 7.60 -5.60 6.59
C THR A 54 7.72 -7.02 7.12
N LEU A 55 8.73 -7.73 6.66
CA LEU A 55 9.08 -9.03 7.22
C LEU A 55 10.18 -8.83 8.25
N GLY A 56 10.00 -9.44 9.42
CA GLY A 56 11.05 -9.42 10.42
C GLY A 56 12.14 -10.42 10.09
N SER A 57 13.17 -10.45 10.95
CA SER A 57 14.27 -11.37 10.74
C SER A 57 13.83 -12.84 10.86
N ASP A 58 12.69 -13.08 11.50
CA ASP A 58 12.12 -14.41 11.59
C ASP A 58 11.14 -14.70 10.46
N GLU A 59 11.11 -13.83 9.44
CA GLU A 59 10.23 -13.93 8.28
C GLU A 59 8.75 -13.85 8.61
N LYS A 60 8.42 -13.34 9.79
CA LYS A 60 7.04 -13.09 10.16
C LYS A 60 6.66 -11.65 9.88
N GLU A 61 5.39 -11.43 9.60
CA GLU A 61 4.90 -10.10 9.31
C GLU A 61 5.04 -9.20 10.53
N LYS A 62 5.46 -7.98 10.28
CA LYS A 62 5.69 -7.02 11.35
C LYS A 62 5.21 -5.65 10.90
N LYS A 63 4.45 -4.98 11.76
CA LYS A 63 3.97 -3.64 11.46
C LYS A 63 5.01 -2.63 11.88
N ILE A 64 5.41 -1.76 10.96
CA ILE A 64 6.35 -0.69 11.23
C ILE A 64 5.62 0.50 11.84
N CYS A 65 4.52 0.89 11.25
CA CYS A 65 3.72 2.01 11.75
C CYS A 65 2.33 1.94 11.16
N GLU A 66 1.45 2.75 11.72
CA GLU A 66 0.07 2.82 11.28
C GLU A 66 -0.27 4.27 10.96
N LEU A 67 -1.01 4.49 9.89
CA LEU A 67 -1.44 5.81 9.48
C LEU A 67 -2.95 5.81 9.31
N VAL A 68 -3.58 6.94 9.60
CA VAL A 68 -5.00 7.13 9.35
C VAL A 68 -5.13 8.36 8.49
N VAL A 69 -5.72 8.21 7.32
CA VAL A 69 -5.85 9.30 6.36
C VAL A 69 -7.28 9.36 5.85
N THR A 70 -7.66 10.50 5.28
CA THR A 70 -8.96 10.58 4.64
C THR A 70 -8.84 10.07 3.21
N ARG A 71 -9.91 9.41 2.76
CA ARG A 71 -9.94 8.93 1.38
C ARG A 71 -9.79 10.08 0.40
N GLU A 72 -10.43 11.22 0.70
CA GLU A 72 -10.38 12.36 -0.20
C GLU A 72 -8.96 12.88 -0.37
N GLU A 73 -8.23 13.04 0.73
CA GLU A 73 -6.86 13.53 0.64
C GLU A 73 -5.96 12.54 -0.09
N LEU A 74 -6.17 11.26 0.16
CA LEU A 74 -5.38 10.23 -0.52
C LEU A 74 -5.63 10.26 -2.02
N LEU A 75 -6.89 10.34 -2.42
CA LEU A 75 -7.23 10.40 -3.84
C LEU A 75 -6.71 11.66 -4.49
N GLU A 76 -6.79 12.78 -3.77
CA GLU A 76 -6.28 14.05 -4.30
C GLU A 76 -4.77 13.97 -4.52
N ALA A 77 -4.05 13.42 -3.55
CA ALA A 77 -2.61 13.30 -3.68
C ALA A 77 -2.26 12.42 -4.88
N LEU A 78 -2.97 11.31 -5.04
CA LEU A 78 -2.71 10.42 -6.16
C LEU A 78 -3.00 11.11 -7.49
N SER A 79 -4.05 11.92 -7.55
CA SER A 79 -4.41 12.59 -8.78
C SER A 79 -3.44 13.69 -9.15
N ASN A 80 -2.68 14.20 -8.17
CA ASN A 80 -1.70 15.25 -8.43
C ASN A 80 -0.34 14.69 -8.86
N ILE A 81 -0.16 13.39 -8.79
CA ILE A 81 1.07 12.77 -9.25
C ILE A 81 1.03 12.71 -10.77
N LYS A 82 2.05 13.30 -11.39
CA LYS A 82 2.11 13.31 -12.84
C LYS A 82 2.91 12.12 -13.34
N CYS A 83 2.38 11.46 -14.35
CA CYS A 83 3.09 10.36 -14.95
C CYS A 83 4.22 10.92 -15.80
N LYS A 84 5.44 10.61 -15.44
CA LYS A 84 6.60 11.09 -16.15
C LYS A 84 6.97 10.12 -17.24
N GLN A 85 7.13 10.59 -18.45
CA GLN A 85 7.42 9.69 -19.57
C GLN A 85 8.77 9.92 -20.16
#